data_5670406570f4e8a080cd2737e2e8cacd
#
_entry.id   5670406570f4e8a080cd2737e2e8cacd
#
_cell.length_a   1.000
_cell.length_b   1.000
_cell.length_c   1.000
_cell.angle_alpha   90.00
_cell.angle_beta   90.00
_cell.angle_gamma   90.00
#
_symmetry.space_group_name_H-M   'P 1'
#
loop_
_entity.id
_entity.type
_entity.pdbx_description
1 polymer ?
#
loop_
_entity_poly.entity_id
_entity_poly.type
_entity_poly.pdbx_seq_one_letter_code
_entity_poly.pdbx_strand_id
1 'polypeptide(L)'
;MRVILSAIGKLKKSAPEYVLMQTYLKRLKWSFDMKEYEEKKALSGEDLKNAEADLLLSGVPEKAKVVVLDEHGETLSSREFAGKLRTWQNQGADTVAFLIGGADGHGNRAKKKADLMLSFGRMTLPHFLMRVVLAEQIYRAQTILDGHPYHRD
;
A
#
# COMPACT_ATOMS: atom_id res chain seq x y z
N MET A 1 14.90 -0.17 3.98
CA MET A 1 13.79 -0.20 2.97
C MET A 1 13.05 1.12 3.02
N ARG A 2 12.66 1.61 1.88
CA ARG A 2 11.77 2.75 1.73
C ARG A 2 10.38 2.26 1.35
N VAL A 3 9.34 2.77 2.01
CA VAL A 3 7.95 2.45 1.73
C VAL A 3 7.27 3.69 1.16
N ILE A 4 6.58 3.53 0.05
CA ILE A 4 5.74 4.57 -0.55
C ILE A 4 4.29 4.07 -0.49
N LEU A 5 3.41 4.84 0.13
CA LEU A 5 1.97 4.66 -0.03
C LEU A 5 1.48 5.69 -1.03
N SER A 6 1.02 5.22 -2.18
CA SER A 6 0.44 6.03 -3.24
C SER A 6 -1.06 5.78 -3.29
N ALA A 7 -1.87 6.80 -3.04
CA ALA A 7 -3.31 6.62 -2.85
C ALA A 7 -4.12 7.72 -3.53
N ILE A 8 -5.28 7.33 -4.05
CA ILE A 8 -6.30 8.27 -4.51
C ILE A 8 -7.12 8.74 -3.31
N GLY A 9 -7.37 10.03 -3.23
CA GLY A 9 -8.09 10.69 -2.13
C GLY A 9 -7.15 11.27 -1.08
N LYS A 10 -7.64 12.26 -0.36
CA LYS A 10 -6.86 12.99 0.66
C LYS A 10 -7.39 12.70 2.06
N LEU A 11 -6.53 12.19 2.91
CA LEU A 11 -6.81 11.93 4.31
C LEU A 11 -6.42 13.16 5.14
N LYS A 12 -7.41 13.78 5.78
CA LYS A 12 -7.17 14.93 6.65
C LYS A 12 -6.36 14.53 7.88
N LYS A 13 -5.40 15.37 8.28
CA LYS A 13 -4.58 15.13 9.48
C LYS A 13 -5.39 15.08 10.78
N SER A 14 -6.58 15.69 10.79
CA SER A 14 -7.52 15.66 11.93
C SER A 14 -8.38 14.39 11.97
N ALA A 15 -8.36 13.57 10.92
CA ALA A 15 -9.17 12.35 10.87
C ALA A 15 -8.64 11.30 11.84
N PRO A 16 -9.54 10.54 12.51
CA PRO A 16 -9.13 9.46 13.42
C PRO A 16 -8.20 8.44 12.76
N GLU A 17 -8.44 8.11 11.48
CA GLU A 17 -7.62 7.17 10.71
C GLU A 17 -6.18 7.67 10.55
N TYR A 18 -6.00 8.99 10.31
CA TYR A 18 -4.66 9.57 10.22
C TYR A 18 -3.91 9.42 11.55
N VAL A 19 -4.56 9.78 12.65
CA VAL A 19 -3.96 9.70 13.99
C VAL A 19 -3.57 8.26 14.33
N LEU A 20 -4.46 7.30 14.05
CA LEU A 20 -4.21 5.88 14.29
C LEU A 20 -3.07 5.35 13.41
N MET A 21 -3.04 5.73 12.13
CA MET A 21 -1.97 5.36 11.20
C MET A 21 -0.61 5.86 11.72
N GLN A 22 -0.53 7.10 12.20
CA GLN A 22 0.69 7.67 12.77
C GLN A 22 1.20 6.90 14.00
N THR A 23 0.32 6.26 14.76
CA THR A 23 0.71 5.41 15.90
C THR A 23 1.67 4.30 15.47
N TYR A 24 1.42 3.71 14.31
CA TYR A 24 2.30 2.67 13.74
C TYR A 24 3.51 3.26 13.04
N LEU A 25 3.30 4.29 12.23
CA LEU A 25 4.39 4.90 11.44
C LEU A 25 5.49 5.50 12.31
N LYS A 26 5.17 6.04 13.47
CA LYS A 26 6.17 6.55 14.43
C LYS A 26 7.10 5.47 14.99
N ARG A 27 6.65 4.22 14.99
CA ARG A 27 7.44 3.07 15.46
C ARG A 27 8.22 2.40 14.32
N LEU A 28 7.86 2.71 13.07
CA LEU A 28 8.48 2.13 11.89
C LEU A 28 9.91 2.65 11.74
N LYS A 29 10.88 1.75 11.58
CA LYS A 29 12.29 2.10 11.32
C LYS A 29 12.54 2.38 9.84
N TRP A 30 11.72 1.81 8.95
CA TRP A 30 11.79 2.09 7.52
C TRP A 30 11.26 3.49 7.23
N SER A 31 11.82 4.16 6.22
CA SER A 31 11.24 5.42 5.77
C SER A 31 9.87 5.20 5.13
N PHE A 32 8.94 6.10 5.37
CA PHE A 32 7.58 6.02 4.86
C PHE A 32 7.15 7.35 4.27
N ASP A 33 6.75 7.32 3.00
CA ASP A 33 6.21 8.48 2.28
C ASP A 33 4.77 8.19 1.86
N MET A 34 3.84 9.07 2.21
CA MET A 34 2.47 9.02 1.71
C MET A 34 2.29 10.06 0.61
N LYS A 35 1.89 9.61 -0.58
CA LYS A 35 1.58 10.44 -1.74
C LYS A 35 0.10 10.29 -2.07
N GLU A 36 -0.60 11.42 -2.10
CA GLU A 36 -2.04 11.45 -2.29
C GLU A 36 -2.38 12.22 -3.56
N TYR A 37 -3.33 11.68 -4.32
CA TYR A 37 -3.73 12.21 -5.60
C TYR A 37 -5.24 12.28 -5.74
N GLU A 38 -5.70 13.21 -6.55
CA GLU A 38 -7.09 13.33 -6.99
C GLU A 38 -7.12 13.56 -8.50
N GLU A 39 -7.92 12.76 -9.22
CA GLU A 39 -8.21 13.06 -10.63
C GLU A 39 -9.29 14.14 -10.69
N LYS A 40 -8.94 15.29 -11.25
CA LYS A 40 -9.82 16.47 -11.32
C LYS A 40 -10.69 16.51 -12.57
N LYS A 41 -10.41 15.67 -13.57
CA LYS A 41 -11.21 15.57 -14.78
C LYS A 41 -12.47 14.75 -14.51
N ALA A 42 -13.59 15.12 -15.14
CA ALA A 42 -14.84 14.39 -15.06
C ALA A 42 -14.78 13.12 -15.92
N LEU A 43 -14.03 12.12 -15.45
CA LEU A 43 -13.84 10.82 -16.10
C LEU A 43 -14.65 9.74 -15.39
N SER A 44 -14.93 8.65 -16.10
CA SER A 44 -15.62 7.47 -15.56
C SER A 44 -15.07 6.18 -16.15
N GLY A 45 -15.42 5.04 -15.56
CA GLY A 45 -15.04 3.71 -16.06
C GLY A 45 -13.53 3.52 -16.20
N GLU A 46 -13.10 2.87 -17.27
CA GLU A 46 -11.68 2.59 -17.51
C GLU A 46 -10.84 3.85 -17.73
N ASP A 47 -11.41 4.92 -18.30
CA ASP A 47 -10.69 6.19 -18.45
C ASP A 47 -10.30 6.79 -17.09
N LEU A 48 -11.20 6.75 -16.12
CA LEU A 48 -10.91 7.17 -14.74
C LEU A 48 -9.85 6.29 -14.12
N LYS A 49 -9.99 4.97 -14.20
CA LYS A 49 -9.03 4.02 -13.64
C LYS A 49 -7.64 4.17 -14.25
N ASN A 50 -7.55 4.42 -15.55
CA ASN A 50 -6.28 4.67 -16.24
C ASN A 50 -5.64 5.98 -15.79
N ALA A 51 -6.42 7.06 -15.67
CA ALA A 51 -5.92 8.36 -15.19
C ALA A 51 -5.44 8.25 -13.74
N GLU A 52 -6.19 7.57 -12.89
CA GLU A 52 -5.79 7.31 -11.50
C GLU A 52 -4.53 6.44 -11.43
N ALA A 53 -4.39 5.42 -12.29
CA ALA A 53 -3.18 4.60 -12.37
C ALA A 53 -1.95 5.43 -12.74
N ASP A 54 -2.07 6.34 -13.70
CA ASP A 54 -0.97 7.24 -14.10
C ASP A 54 -0.54 8.14 -12.93
N LEU A 55 -1.50 8.68 -12.17
CA LEU A 55 -1.22 9.47 -10.98
C LEU A 55 -0.50 8.63 -9.91
N LEU A 56 -1.04 7.46 -9.59
CA LEU A 56 -0.48 6.56 -8.57
C LEU A 56 0.95 6.15 -8.91
N LEU A 57 1.24 5.88 -10.17
CA LEU A 57 2.55 5.44 -10.62
C LEU A 57 3.54 6.59 -10.83
N SER A 58 3.06 7.83 -10.98
CA SER A 58 3.92 8.99 -11.27
C SER A 58 5.00 9.25 -10.22
N GLY A 59 4.72 8.91 -8.97
CA GLY A 59 5.66 9.09 -7.86
C GLY A 59 6.40 7.82 -7.45
N VAL A 60 6.30 6.74 -8.24
CA VAL A 60 6.92 5.44 -7.95
C VAL A 60 8.21 5.29 -8.75
N PRO A 61 9.37 5.08 -8.11
CA PRO A 61 10.62 4.81 -8.84
C PRO A 61 10.52 3.56 -9.71
N GLU A 62 11.17 3.59 -10.87
CA GLU A 62 11.14 2.50 -11.86
C GLU A 62 11.56 1.13 -11.27
N LYS A 63 12.53 1.13 -10.37
CA LYS A 63 13.06 -0.10 -9.74
C LYS A 63 12.30 -0.52 -8.47
N ALA A 64 11.30 0.25 -8.07
CA ALA A 64 10.50 -0.10 -6.89
C ALA A 64 9.64 -1.34 -7.15
N LYS A 65 9.49 -2.17 -6.14
CA LYS A 65 8.47 -3.22 -6.15
C LYS A 65 7.09 -2.60 -5.96
N VAL A 66 6.14 -3.00 -6.78
CA VAL A 66 4.78 -2.44 -6.79
C VAL A 66 3.79 -3.45 -6.23
N VAL A 67 3.11 -3.06 -5.17
CA VAL A 67 2.01 -3.83 -4.57
C VAL A 67 0.70 -3.09 -4.82
N VAL A 68 -0.20 -3.71 -5.54
CA VAL A 68 -1.54 -3.17 -5.78
C VAL A 68 -2.50 -3.79 -4.76
N LEU A 69 -3.16 -2.94 -3.95
CA LEU A 69 -4.19 -3.38 -3.03
C LEU A 69 -5.48 -3.60 -3.80
N ASP A 70 -5.93 -4.85 -3.88
CA ASP A 70 -7.12 -5.24 -4.63
C ASP A 70 -7.82 -6.41 -3.92
N GLU A 71 -9.16 -6.37 -3.84
CA GLU A 71 -9.93 -7.41 -3.16
C GLU A 71 -9.79 -8.80 -3.81
N HIS A 72 -9.40 -8.84 -5.08
CA HIS A 72 -9.15 -10.07 -5.84
C HIS A 72 -7.67 -10.50 -5.84
N GLY A 73 -6.83 -9.83 -5.06
CA GLY A 73 -5.43 -10.18 -4.91
C GLY A 73 -5.19 -11.42 -4.04
N GLU A 74 -3.93 -11.78 -3.89
CA GLU A 74 -3.52 -12.85 -2.99
C GLU A 74 -3.80 -12.48 -1.54
N THR A 75 -4.31 -13.44 -0.76
CA THR A 75 -4.39 -13.31 0.69
C THR A 75 -3.17 -13.95 1.32
N LEU A 76 -2.42 -13.17 2.08
CA LEU A 76 -1.20 -13.62 2.75
C LEU A 76 -1.38 -13.51 4.26
N SER A 77 -0.78 -14.42 4.99
CA SER A 77 -0.55 -14.24 6.43
C SER A 77 0.46 -13.11 6.65
N SER A 78 0.51 -12.54 7.85
CA SER A 78 1.51 -11.52 8.18
C SER A 78 2.95 -12.04 8.03
N ARG A 79 3.20 -13.32 8.30
CA ARG A 79 4.50 -13.96 8.10
C ARG A 79 4.85 -14.11 6.62
N GLU A 80 3.91 -14.51 5.80
CA GLU A 80 4.11 -14.60 4.34
C GLU A 80 4.37 -13.23 3.73
N PHE A 81 3.62 -12.21 4.16
CA PHE A 81 3.83 -10.84 3.74
C PHE A 81 5.24 -10.34 4.12
N ALA A 82 5.66 -10.54 5.38
CA ALA A 82 7.01 -10.20 5.82
C ALA A 82 8.08 -10.95 5.01
N GLY A 83 7.87 -12.23 4.73
CA GLY A 83 8.75 -13.06 3.91
C GLY A 83 8.89 -12.54 2.48
N LYS A 84 7.78 -12.07 1.88
CA LYS A 84 7.80 -11.45 0.55
C LYS A 84 8.68 -10.19 0.55
N LEU A 85 8.53 -9.31 1.54
CA LEU A 85 9.35 -8.11 1.66
C LEU A 85 10.85 -8.46 1.85
N ARG A 86 11.15 -9.46 2.66
CA ARG A 86 12.53 -9.96 2.83
C ARG A 86 13.12 -10.48 1.52
N THR A 87 12.34 -11.23 0.77
CA THR A 87 12.77 -11.75 -0.53
C THR A 87 13.16 -10.62 -1.47
N TRP A 88 12.34 -9.58 -1.57
CA TRP A 88 12.63 -8.41 -2.39
C TRP A 88 13.87 -7.65 -1.92
N GLN A 89 14.05 -7.47 -0.61
CA GLN A 89 15.27 -6.87 -0.06
C GLN A 89 16.51 -7.68 -0.47
N ASN A 90 16.47 -9.00 -0.35
CA ASN A 90 17.57 -9.88 -0.73
C ASN A 90 17.87 -9.85 -2.23
N GLN A 91 16.88 -9.51 -3.05
CA GLN A 91 17.01 -9.29 -4.50
C GLN A 91 17.49 -7.88 -4.85
N GLY A 92 17.79 -7.05 -3.85
CA GLY A 92 18.30 -5.69 -4.04
C GLY A 92 17.22 -4.61 -4.18
N ALA A 93 15.96 -4.91 -3.93
CA ALA A 93 14.93 -3.89 -3.90
C ALA A 93 15.06 -3.04 -2.62
N ASP A 94 15.25 -1.74 -2.80
CA ASP A 94 15.33 -0.77 -1.70
C ASP A 94 13.99 -0.08 -1.42
N THR A 95 13.07 -0.12 -2.38
CA THR A 95 11.78 0.59 -2.31
C THR A 95 10.62 -0.34 -2.66
N VAL A 96 9.56 -0.27 -1.86
CA VAL A 96 8.26 -0.91 -2.14
C VAL A 96 7.18 0.16 -2.15
N ALA A 97 6.38 0.19 -3.21
CA ALA A 97 5.26 1.10 -3.37
C ALA A 97 3.93 0.34 -3.28
N PHE A 98 3.05 0.80 -2.41
CA PHE A 98 1.69 0.28 -2.25
C PHE A 98 0.71 1.24 -2.92
N LEU A 99 -0.11 0.72 -3.84
CA LEU A 99 -1.09 1.51 -4.56
C LEU A 99 -2.50 1.23 -4.02
N ILE A 100 -3.19 2.28 -3.61
CA ILE A 100 -4.61 2.24 -3.22
C ILE A 100 -5.41 3.10 -4.19
N GLY A 101 -6.27 2.47 -4.96
CA GLY A 101 -7.13 3.13 -5.96
C GLY A 101 -8.29 3.89 -5.34
N GLY A 102 -9.06 4.55 -6.20
CA GLY A 102 -10.31 5.23 -5.82
C GLY A 102 -11.47 4.26 -5.59
N ALA A 103 -12.68 4.83 -5.48
CA ALA A 103 -13.91 4.07 -5.17
C ALA A 103 -14.21 2.94 -6.18
N ASP A 104 -13.83 3.12 -7.44
CA ASP A 104 -14.06 2.13 -8.49
C ASP A 104 -12.95 1.05 -8.59
N GLY A 105 -11.96 1.11 -7.69
CA GLY A 105 -10.83 0.18 -7.67
C GLY A 105 -9.79 0.45 -8.75
N HIS A 106 -8.95 -0.54 -8.99
CA HIS A 106 -7.89 -0.47 -9.99
C HIS A 106 -8.33 -1.04 -11.34
N GLY A 107 -7.86 -0.41 -12.42
CA GLY A 107 -7.97 -0.95 -13.77
C GLY A 107 -6.74 -1.77 -14.18
N ASN A 108 -6.76 -2.27 -15.41
CA ASN A 108 -5.70 -3.13 -15.94
C ASN A 108 -4.32 -2.45 -15.98
N ARG A 109 -4.27 -1.13 -16.19
CA ARG A 109 -3.01 -0.39 -16.27
C ARG A 109 -2.20 -0.47 -14.96
N ALA A 110 -2.85 -0.30 -13.81
CA ALA A 110 -2.20 -0.47 -12.51
C ALA A 110 -1.85 -1.94 -12.25
N LYS A 111 -2.77 -2.85 -12.54
CA LYS A 111 -2.60 -4.29 -12.29
C LYS A 111 -1.44 -4.89 -13.08
N LYS A 112 -1.20 -4.44 -14.32
CA LYS A 112 -0.07 -4.89 -15.15
C LYS A 112 1.30 -4.49 -14.58
N LYS A 113 1.36 -3.46 -13.76
CA LYS A 113 2.61 -3.00 -13.11
C LYS A 113 2.87 -3.68 -11.78
N ALA A 114 1.92 -4.45 -11.25
CA ALA A 114 2.04 -5.07 -9.95
C ALA A 114 3.04 -6.22 -9.94
N ASP A 115 3.99 -6.18 -9.00
CA ASP A 115 4.78 -7.35 -8.60
C ASP A 115 3.97 -8.25 -7.66
N LEU A 116 2.97 -7.68 -6.98
CA LEU A 116 2.03 -8.38 -6.13
C LEU A 116 0.68 -7.65 -6.13
N MET A 117 -0.40 -8.38 -6.34
CA MET A 117 -1.74 -7.93 -6.01
C MET A 117 -2.10 -8.50 -4.65
N LEU A 118 -2.34 -7.64 -3.66
CA LEU A 118 -2.55 -8.02 -2.26
C LEU A 118 -3.98 -7.72 -1.83
N SER A 119 -4.62 -8.71 -1.22
CA SER A 119 -5.93 -8.58 -0.59
C SER A 119 -5.84 -8.72 0.93
N PHE A 120 -6.53 -7.87 1.67
CA PHE A 120 -6.72 -8.02 3.11
C PHE A 120 -7.95 -8.88 3.47
N GLY A 121 -8.45 -9.63 2.53
CA GLY A 121 -9.61 -10.51 2.72
C GLY A 121 -10.76 -10.13 1.79
N ARG A 122 -11.85 -10.89 1.89
CA ARG A 122 -13.02 -10.77 1.01
C ARG A 122 -14.01 -9.70 1.47
N MET A 123 -13.85 -9.18 2.69
CA MET A 123 -14.68 -8.09 3.19
C MET A 123 -14.18 -6.75 2.65
N THR A 124 -15.10 -5.88 2.24
CA THR A 124 -14.77 -4.53 1.80
C THR A 124 -14.43 -3.67 3.02
N LEU A 125 -13.29 -3.01 2.96
CA LEU A 125 -12.87 -2.04 3.98
C LEU A 125 -13.05 -0.61 3.47
N PRO A 126 -13.45 0.34 4.34
CA PRO A 126 -13.40 1.75 4.00
C PRO A 126 -12.00 2.16 3.56
N HIS A 127 -11.91 3.04 2.55
CA HIS A 127 -10.63 3.41 1.92
C HIS A 127 -9.57 3.89 2.94
N PHE A 128 -9.94 4.78 3.85
CA PHE A 128 -8.99 5.32 4.82
C PHE A 128 -8.61 4.31 5.90
N LEU A 129 -9.55 3.42 6.29
CA LEU A 129 -9.24 2.33 7.21
C LEU A 129 -8.24 1.35 6.60
N MET A 130 -8.33 1.09 5.30
CA MET A 130 -7.36 0.25 4.59
C MET A 130 -5.94 0.79 4.71
N ARG A 131 -5.75 2.12 4.69
CA ARG A 131 -4.43 2.74 4.90
C ARG A 131 -3.89 2.45 6.30
N VAL A 132 -4.76 2.45 7.31
CA VAL A 132 -4.38 2.12 8.70
C VAL A 132 -3.98 0.66 8.82
N VAL A 133 -4.79 -0.25 8.24
CA VAL A 133 -4.48 -1.69 8.23
C VAL A 133 -3.15 -1.94 7.53
N LEU A 134 -2.91 -1.30 6.40
CA LEU A 134 -1.64 -1.42 5.67
C LEU A 134 -0.46 -0.93 6.52
N ALA A 135 -0.56 0.24 7.13
CA ALA A 135 0.49 0.80 7.99
C ALA A 135 0.82 -0.14 9.16
N GLU A 136 -0.19 -0.71 9.79
CA GLU A 136 -0.01 -1.70 10.86
C GLU A 136 0.69 -2.95 10.34
N GLN A 137 0.27 -3.50 9.18
CA GLN A 137 0.89 -4.69 8.62
C GLN A 137 2.34 -4.46 8.15
N ILE A 138 2.67 -3.28 7.66
CA ILE A 138 4.05 -2.90 7.33
C ILE A 138 4.90 -2.84 8.61
N TYR A 139 4.40 -2.22 9.66
CA TYR A 139 5.07 -2.21 10.96
C TYR A 139 5.24 -3.63 11.51
N ARG A 140 4.19 -4.44 11.48
CA ARG A 140 4.22 -5.86 11.89
C ARG A 140 5.25 -6.66 11.10
N ALA A 141 5.29 -6.50 9.79
CA ALA A 141 6.27 -7.16 8.93
C ALA A 141 7.70 -6.79 9.33
N GLN A 142 7.98 -5.51 9.56
CA GLN A 142 9.30 -5.09 10.05
C GLN A 142 9.64 -5.76 11.38
N THR A 143 8.70 -5.82 12.33
CA THR A 143 8.93 -6.46 13.64
C THR A 143 9.20 -7.97 13.51
N ILE A 144 8.51 -8.65 12.61
CA ILE A 144 8.78 -10.07 12.30
C ILE A 144 10.20 -10.23 11.78
N LEU A 145 10.62 -9.40 10.85
CA LEU A 145 11.95 -9.47 10.23
C LEU A 145 13.07 -9.11 11.21
N ASP A 146 12.79 -8.27 12.19
CA ASP A 146 13.74 -7.86 13.24
C ASP A 146 13.74 -8.80 14.45
N GLY A 147 12.88 -9.80 14.51
CA GLY A 147 12.74 -10.69 15.68
C GLY A 147 12.13 -10.01 16.91
N HIS A 148 11.41 -8.91 16.73
CA HIS A 148 10.75 -8.19 17.82
C HIS A 148 9.45 -8.90 18.24
N PRO A 149 9.09 -8.94 19.55
CA PRO A 149 7.97 -9.72 20.07
C PRO A 149 6.57 -9.12 19.82
N TYR A 150 6.43 -8.13 18.95
CA TYR A 150 5.13 -7.52 18.64
C TYR A 150 4.17 -8.53 18.00
N HIS A 151 4.67 -9.31 17.02
CA HIS A 151 3.86 -10.32 16.37
C HIS A 151 3.81 -11.59 17.22
N ARG A 152 2.61 -12.08 17.42
CA ARG A 152 2.34 -13.38 18.06
C ARG A 152 1.46 -14.21 17.12
N ASP A 153 1.81 -15.48 16.95
CA ASP A 153 1.01 -16.46 16.18
C ASP A 153 -0.25 -16.85 16.94
#